data_44da356019b629e48bfef8af6933f980
#
_entry.id   44da356019b629e48bfef8af6933f980
#
_cell.length_a   1.000
_cell.length_b   1.000
_cell.length_c   1.000
_cell.angle_alpha   90.00
_cell.angle_beta   90.00
_cell.angle_gamma   90.00
#
_symmetry.space_group_name_H-M   'P 1'
#
loop_
_entity.id
_entity.type
_entity.pdbx_description
1 polymer ?
#
loop_
_entity_poly.entity_id
_entity_poly.type
_entity_poly.pdbx_seq_one_letter_code
_entity_poly.pdbx_strand_id
1 'polypeptide(L)'
;MALFNFFSKDKKESLDKGLEKTKQSFFNKLARSVVGKSKVDAEVLDNLEEVLITSDVGVETTLKIIDKIEERVARDKVLGVDELNAILKAEITSLLEESNSSDTVGFEIPVHPEGPHVIMVVGVNGVGKTTTIGKLAHQFKQAGKKVVLGASDTFRAAAVDQLIIWSERVGVPIVQQGMNADPASVAFDALQSAKAQNADVVIIDTAGRLHNKVNLMNELTKIKRVMDKVIPGAPHEILLVLDGSTGQNAFEQAKQFSVATDINALAITKLDGTAKGGVVIGISDQMKIPVKYIGVGEGMEDLQPFNRVEFVDSLFS
;
A
#
# COMPACT_ATOMS: atom_id res chain seq x y z
N MET A 1 -9.67 27.54 3.17
CA MET A 1 -9.44 27.10 1.77
C MET A 1 -7.99 27.19 1.32
N ALA A 2 -7.20 28.22 1.61
CA ALA A 2 -5.81 28.34 1.15
C ALA A 2 -4.83 27.30 1.73
N LEU A 3 -4.99 26.89 2.99
CA LEU A 3 -4.15 25.85 3.62
C LEU A 3 -4.39 24.44 3.03
N PHE A 4 -5.60 24.09 2.65
CA PHE A 4 -5.92 22.81 2.02
C PHE A 4 -5.27 22.67 0.63
N ASN A 5 -5.20 23.75 -0.14
CA ASN A 5 -4.56 23.75 -1.46
C ASN A 5 -3.02 23.66 -1.37
N PHE A 6 -2.40 24.19 -0.32
CA PHE A 6 -0.95 24.13 -0.13
C PHE A 6 -0.50 22.70 0.22
N PHE A 7 -1.18 22.04 1.16
CA PHE A 7 -0.90 20.65 1.52
C PHE A 7 -1.13 19.66 0.37
N SER A 8 -2.09 19.91 -0.51
CA SER A 8 -2.33 19.09 -1.69
C SER A 8 -1.22 19.23 -2.73
N LYS A 9 -0.63 20.41 -2.88
CA LYS A 9 0.46 20.67 -3.82
C LYS A 9 1.78 20.02 -3.39
N ASP A 10 2.13 20.13 -2.11
CA ASP A 10 3.34 19.50 -1.56
C ASP A 10 3.28 17.96 -1.64
N LYS A 11 2.10 17.37 -1.39
CA LYS A 11 1.87 15.92 -1.51
C LYS A 11 2.00 15.45 -2.96
N LYS A 12 1.44 16.19 -3.91
CA LYS A 12 1.58 15.86 -5.33
C LYS A 12 3.04 15.96 -5.78
N GLU A 13 3.76 16.99 -5.37
CA GLU A 13 5.17 17.14 -5.70
C GLU A 13 6.03 16.01 -5.11
N SER A 14 5.75 15.57 -3.87
CA SER A 14 6.38 14.40 -3.25
C SER A 14 6.04 13.12 -4.00
N LEU A 15 4.80 12.94 -4.45
CA LEU A 15 4.38 11.79 -5.26
C LEU A 15 5.10 11.75 -6.60
N ASP A 16 5.11 12.86 -7.34
CA ASP A 16 5.77 12.98 -8.64
C ASP A 16 7.27 12.68 -8.54
N LYS A 17 7.93 13.22 -7.50
CA LYS A 17 9.34 12.94 -7.20
C LYS A 17 9.58 11.47 -6.82
N GLY A 18 8.71 10.90 -6.00
CA GLY A 18 8.80 9.50 -5.57
C GLY A 18 8.58 8.52 -6.72
N LEU A 19 7.77 8.86 -7.70
CA LEU A 19 7.50 8.03 -8.88
C LEU A 19 8.39 8.34 -10.09
N GLU A 20 9.33 9.27 -9.98
CA GLU A 20 10.12 9.75 -11.13
C GLU A 20 10.88 8.63 -11.87
N LYS A 21 11.48 7.68 -11.15
CA LYS A 21 12.16 6.53 -11.76
C LYS A 21 11.19 5.62 -12.52
N THR A 22 10.03 5.35 -11.94
CA THR A 22 8.98 4.57 -12.58
C THR A 22 8.46 5.28 -13.83
N LYS A 23 8.14 6.56 -13.71
CA LYS A 23 7.69 7.42 -14.81
C LYS A 23 8.71 7.44 -15.95
N GLN A 24 9.97 7.77 -15.69
CA GLN A 24 11.01 7.82 -16.72
C GLN A 24 11.18 6.48 -17.42
N SER A 25 11.19 5.37 -16.67
CA SER A 25 11.31 4.03 -17.26
C SER A 25 10.10 3.69 -18.13
N PHE A 26 8.89 3.90 -17.61
CA PHE A 26 7.64 3.62 -18.30
C PHE A 26 7.47 4.50 -19.55
N PHE A 27 7.64 5.82 -19.40
CA PHE A 27 7.49 6.77 -20.48
C PHE A 27 8.52 6.56 -21.60
N ASN A 28 9.80 6.31 -21.24
CA ASN A 28 10.85 6.06 -22.24
C ASN A 28 10.58 4.77 -23.04
N LYS A 29 10.08 3.73 -22.40
CA LYS A 29 9.69 2.48 -23.07
C LYS A 29 8.48 2.71 -23.96
N LEU A 30 7.45 3.38 -23.46
CA LEU A 30 6.22 3.69 -24.19
C LEU A 30 6.52 4.58 -25.42
N ALA A 31 7.32 5.65 -25.24
CA ALA A 31 7.71 6.52 -26.34
C ALA A 31 8.45 5.74 -27.44
N ARG A 32 9.33 4.82 -27.07
CA ARG A 32 10.05 3.98 -28.06
C ARG A 32 9.12 3.02 -28.81
N SER A 33 8.08 2.50 -28.17
CA SER A 33 7.13 1.56 -28.79
C SER A 33 6.31 2.19 -29.91
N VAL A 34 6.21 3.52 -29.92
CA VAL A 34 5.36 4.26 -30.86
C VAL A 34 6.15 5.16 -31.82
N VAL A 35 7.50 5.22 -31.71
CA VAL A 35 8.34 6.04 -32.59
C VAL A 35 8.16 5.65 -34.07
N GLY A 36 7.85 6.65 -34.91
CA GLY A 36 7.67 6.45 -36.34
C GLY A 36 6.34 5.81 -36.75
N LYS A 37 5.45 5.52 -35.82
CA LYS A 37 4.11 4.98 -36.12
C LYS A 37 3.09 6.10 -36.16
N SER A 38 2.26 6.07 -37.21
CA SER A 38 1.14 7.00 -37.38
C SER A 38 -0.21 6.41 -37.00
N LYS A 39 -0.26 5.08 -36.79
CA LYS A 39 -1.46 4.31 -36.45
C LYS A 39 -1.15 3.28 -35.39
N VAL A 40 -2.14 2.94 -34.58
CA VAL A 40 -2.08 1.82 -33.65
C VAL A 40 -2.33 0.54 -34.46
N ASP A 41 -1.27 -0.21 -34.68
CA ASP A 41 -1.29 -1.53 -35.31
C ASP A 41 -0.93 -2.64 -34.32
N ALA A 42 -0.97 -3.90 -34.73
CA ALA A 42 -0.62 -5.04 -33.89
C ALA A 42 0.78 -4.92 -33.29
N GLU A 43 1.76 -4.41 -34.05
CA GLU A 43 3.12 -4.22 -33.57
C GLU A 43 3.20 -3.17 -32.42
N VAL A 44 2.38 -2.11 -32.48
CA VAL A 44 2.29 -1.11 -31.39
C VAL A 44 1.69 -1.74 -30.16
N LEU A 45 0.69 -2.59 -30.29
CA LEU A 45 0.04 -3.29 -29.16
C LEU A 45 0.98 -4.33 -28.54
N ASP A 46 1.70 -5.11 -29.33
CA ASP A 46 2.73 -6.05 -28.86
C ASP A 46 3.83 -5.31 -28.06
N ASN A 47 4.29 -4.19 -28.59
CA ASN A 47 5.28 -3.34 -27.89
C ASN A 47 4.72 -2.75 -26.59
N LEU A 48 3.45 -2.35 -26.56
CA LEU A 48 2.79 -1.85 -25.35
C LEU A 48 2.67 -2.95 -24.30
N GLU A 49 2.33 -4.18 -24.72
CA GLU A 49 2.30 -5.36 -23.85
C GLU A 49 3.68 -5.56 -23.19
N GLU A 50 4.76 -5.54 -23.99
CA GLU A 50 6.13 -5.66 -23.46
C GLU A 50 6.46 -4.55 -22.46
N VAL A 51 6.04 -3.31 -22.73
CA VAL A 51 6.24 -2.18 -21.81
C VAL A 51 5.54 -2.41 -20.48
N LEU A 52 4.29 -2.84 -20.48
CA LEU A 52 3.51 -3.12 -19.27
C LEU A 52 4.11 -4.27 -18.46
N ILE A 53 4.45 -5.40 -19.11
CA ILE A 53 5.08 -6.56 -18.47
C ILE A 53 6.43 -6.16 -17.84
N THR A 54 7.29 -5.47 -18.59
CA THR A 54 8.63 -5.07 -18.11
C THR A 54 8.58 -3.94 -17.08
N SER A 55 7.41 -3.34 -16.84
CA SER A 55 7.15 -2.38 -15.76
C SER A 55 6.50 -3.04 -14.54
N ASP A 56 6.48 -4.39 -14.49
CA ASP A 56 5.92 -5.20 -13.40
C ASP A 56 4.40 -5.07 -13.21
N VAL A 57 3.63 -4.70 -14.24
CA VAL A 57 2.15 -4.74 -14.21
C VAL A 57 1.64 -6.17 -14.06
N GLY A 58 2.40 -7.15 -14.55
CA GLY A 58 2.03 -8.56 -14.54
C GLY A 58 1.23 -8.98 -15.78
N VAL A 59 1.42 -10.22 -16.21
CA VAL A 59 0.90 -10.72 -17.48
C VAL A 59 -0.63 -10.66 -17.55
N GLU A 60 -1.32 -11.18 -16.53
CA GLU A 60 -2.79 -11.23 -16.51
C GLU A 60 -3.42 -9.84 -16.62
N THR A 61 -2.93 -8.89 -15.83
CA THR A 61 -3.42 -7.50 -15.84
C THR A 61 -3.05 -6.79 -17.14
N THR A 62 -1.87 -7.06 -17.69
CA THR A 62 -1.44 -6.53 -18.98
C THR A 62 -2.38 -6.97 -20.10
N LEU A 63 -2.68 -8.27 -20.20
CA LEU A 63 -3.61 -8.78 -21.22
C LEU A 63 -4.98 -8.12 -21.11
N LYS A 64 -5.53 -7.96 -19.91
CA LYS A 64 -6.81 -7.24 -19.70
C LYS A 64 -6.76 -5.79 -20.22
N ILE A 65 -5.64 -5.10 -20.01
CA ILE A 65 -5.46 -3.72 -20.49
C ILE A 65 -5.38 -3.70 -22.01
N ILE A 66 -4.60 -4.59 -22.61
CA ILE A 66 -4.44 -4.69 -24.08
C ILE A 66 -5.78 -4.99 -24.74
N ASP A 67 -6.52 -6.00 -24.27
CA ASP A 67 -7.84 -6.37 -24.80
C ASP A 67 -8.81 -5.16 -24.80
N LYS A 68 -8.87 -4.42 -23.68
CA LYS A 68 -9.70 -3.21 -23.57
C LYS A 68 -9.25 -2.10 -24.53
N ILE A 69 -7.95 -1.95 -24.74
CA ILE A 69 -7.41 -0.97 -25.71
C ILE A 69 -7.77 -1.38 -27.13
N GLU A 70 -7.61 -2.66 -27.50
CA GLU A 70 -7.99 -3.19 -28.82
C GLU A 70 -9.47 -2.93 -29.12
N GLU A 71 -10.37 -3.25 -28.18
CA GLU A 71 -11.80 -2.99 -28.31
C GLU A 71 -12.09 -1.49 -28.54
N ARG A 72 -11.39 -0.60 -27.81
CA ARG A 72 -11.56 0.84 -27.99
C ARG A 72 -11.02 1.35 -29.32
N VAL A 73 -9.83 0.90 -29.71
CA VAL A 73 -9.23 1.24 -31.00
C VAL A 73 -10.14 0.82 -32.16
N ALA A 74 -10.70 -0.40 -32.08
CA ALA A 74 -11.63 -0.90 -33.08
C ALA A 74 -12.93 -0.08 -33.17
N ARG A 75 -13.48 0.33 -32.01
CA ARG A 75 -14.72 1.11 -31.91
C ARG A 75 -14.54 2.58 -32.35
N ASP A 76 -13.52 3.22 -31.79
CA ASP A 76 -13.38 4.69 -31.84
C ASP A 76 -12.47 5.14 -32.99
N LYS A 77 -11.91 4.19 -33.80
CA LYS A 77 -10.97 4.43 -34.89
C LYS A 77 -9.80 5.33 -34.53
N VAL A 78 -9.19 5.04 -33.37
CA VAL A 78 -8.05 5.79 -32.84
C VAL A 78 -6.92 5.83 -33.86
N LEU A 79 -6.40 7.01 -34.14
CA LEU A 79 -5.47 7.24 -35.25
C LEU A 79 -4.07 7.68 -34.79
N GLY A 80 -3.91 8.16 -33.56
CA GLY A 80 -2.66 8.78 -33.09
C GLY A 80 -2.14 8.25 -31.75
N VAL A 81 -0.85 8.50 -31.52
CA VAL A 81 -0.13 8.09 -30.30
C VAL A 81 -0.66 8.82 -29.05
N ASP A 82 -1.02 10.10 -29.18
CA ASP A 82 -1.55 10.89 -28.06
C ASP A 82 -2.91 10.34 -27.60
N GLU A 83 -3.72 9.86 -28.55
CA GLU A 83 -4.99 9.21 -28.26
C GLU A 83 -4.78 7.86 -27.57
N LEU A 84 -3.78 7.07 -27.97
CA LEU A 84 -3.41 5.82 -27.32
C LEU A 84 -3.01 6.05 -25.85
N ASN A 85 -2.18 7.07 -25.58
CA ASN A 85 -1.79 7.41 -24.22
C ASN A 85 -3.00 7.80 -23.36
N ALA A 86 -3.94 8.57 -23.90
CA ALA A 86 -5.16 8.95 -23.19
C ALA A 86 -6.05 7.74 -22.89
N ILE A 87 -6.15 6.79 -23.83
CA ILE A 87 -6.90 5.55 -23.64
C ILE A 87 -6.22 4.68 -22.58
N LEU A 88 -4.92 4.44 -22.70
CA LEU A 88 -4.15 3.66 -21.72
C LEU A 88 -4.32 4.21 -20.30
N LYS A 89 -4.19 5.52 -20.15
CA LYS A 89 -4.41 6.22 -18.87
C LYS A 89 -5.82 5.98 -18.34
N ALA A 90 -6.83 6.10 -19.20
CA ALA A 90 -8.23 5.89 -18.82
C ALA A 90 -8.51 4.43 -18.43
N GLU A 91 -7.97 3.45 -19.16
CA GLU A 91 -8.15 2.03 -18.84
C GLU A 91 -7.45 1.62 -17.55
N ILE A 92 -6.23 2.11 -17.30
CA ILE A 92 -5.55 1.87 -16.02
C ILE A 92 -6.34 2.50 -14.86
N THR A 93 -6.85 3.73 -15.02
CA THR A 93 -7.66 4.39 -13.99
C THR A 93 -8.94 3.61 -13.71
N SER A 94 -9.65 3.15 -14.74
CA SER A 94 -10.86 2.33 -14.63
C SER A 94 -10.58 1.01 -13.91
N LEU A 95 -9.47 0.35 -14.25
CA LEU A 95 -9.06 -0.91 -13.63
C LEU A 95 -8.77 -0.74 -12.13
N LEU A 96 -8.09 0.34 -11.76
CA LEU A 96 -7.86 0.68 -10.36
C LEU A 96 -9.16 1.05 -9.62
N GLU A 97 -10.14 1.63 -10.31
CA GLU A 97 -11.46 1.93 -9.76
C GLU A 97 -12.27 0.66 -9.44
N GLU A 98 -12.25 -0.33 -10.32
CA GLU A 98 -12.90 -1.63 -10.11
C GLU A 98 -12.34 -2.37 -8.89
N SER A 99 -11.08 -2.11 -8.54
CA SER A 99 -10.37 -2.78 -7.44
C SER A 99 -10.48 -2.04 -6.11
N ASN A 100 -10.66 -0.73 -6.13
CA ASN A 100 -10.76 0.12 -4.95
C ASN A 100 -12.15 0.78 -4.90
N SER A 101 -13.03 0.24 -4.08
CA SER A 101 -14.40 0.74 -3.94
C SER A 101 -14.51 2.16 -3.35
N SER A 102 -13.46 2.71 -2.79
CA SER A 102 -13.38 4.10 -2.33
C SER A 102 -11.93 4.58 -2.26
N ASP A 103 -11.65 5.77 -2.77
CA ASP A 103 -10.38 6.44 -2.50
C ASP A 103 -10.26 6.70 -0.99
N THR A 104 -9.09 6.43 -0.44
CA THR A 104 -8.81 6.75 0.96
C THR A 104 -8.67 8.26 1.08
N VAL A 105 -9.65 8.90 1.68
CA VAL A 105 -9.63 10.35 1.90
C VAL A 105 -8.93 10.65 3.21
N GLY A 106 -7.63 10.96 3.14
CA GLY A 106 -6.84 11.34 4.32
C GLY A 106 -6.61 10.20 5.32
N PHE A 107 -6.52 10.56 6.59
CA PHE A 107 -6.33 9.63 7.73
C PHE A 107 -7.57 9.60 8.63
N GLU A 108 -8.73 9.60 8.01
CA GLU A 108 -9.99 9.41 8.73
C GLU A 108 -10.19 7.93 9.06
N ILE A 109 -10.73 7.69 10.22
CA ILE A 109 -11.02 6.35 10.73
C ILE A 109 -12.49 6.23 11.11
N PRO A 110 -13.12 5.08 10.90
CA PRO A 110 -14.45 4.81 11.40
C PRO A 110 -14.51 4.90 12.93
N VAL A 111 -15.61 5.42 13.45
CA VAL A 111 -15.88 5.42 14.89
C VAL A 111 -16.44 4.06 15.27
N HIS A 112 -15.80 3.41 16.23
CA HIS A 112 -16.24 2.12 16.78
C HIS A 112 -16.77 2.34 18.21
N PRO A 113 -18.01 1.94 18.50
CA PRO A 113 -18.61 2.15 19.83
C PRO A 113 -17.89 1.35 20.93
N GLU A 114 -17.25 0.25 20.58
CA GLU A 114 -16.60 -0.68 21.52
C GLU A 114 -15.15 -0.28 21.89
N GLY A 115 -14.57 0.70 21.17
CA GLY A 115 -13.21 1.15 21.44
C GLY A 115 -12.50 1.78 20.23
N PRO A 116 -11.16 1.88 20.28
CA PRO A 116 -10.37 2.45 19.20
C PRO A 116 -10.44 1.62 17.90
N HIS A 117 -10.16 2.26 16.77
CA HIS A 117 -9.88 1.57 15.52
C HIS A 117 -8.57 0.78 15.64
N VAL A 118 -8.60 -0.51 15.36
CA VAL A 118 -7.45 -1.41 15.52
C VAL A 118 -6.89 -1.81 14.15
N ILE A 119 -5.62 -1.46 13.92
CA ILE A 119 -4.86 -1.81 12.72
C ILE A 119 -3.81 -2.85 13.08
N MET A 120 -3.89 -4.04 12.50
CA MET A 120 -2.86 -5.08 12.58
C MET A 120 -2.00 -5.03 11.33
N VAL A 121 -0.70 -4.72 11.48
CA VAL A 121 0.23 -4.58 10.36
C VAL A 121 0.98 -5.88 10.13
N VAL A 122 0.83 -6.45 8.94
CA VAL A 122 1.44 -7.73 8.53
C VAL A 122 2.32 -7.56 7.29
N GLY A 123 3.17 -8.55 7.00
CA GLY A 123 4.07 -8.57 5.83
C GLY A 123 5.42 -9.18 6.17
N VAL A 124 6.23 -9.51 5.17
CA VAL A 124 7.55 -10.12 5.39
C VAL A 124 8.54 -9.15 6.04
N ASN A 125 9.66 -9.69 6.55
CA ASN A 125 10.72 -8.84 7.08
C ASN A 125 11.37 -8.00 5.97
N GLY A 126 11.69 -6.74 6.27
CA GLY A 126 12.38 -5.84 5.34
C GLY A 126 11.48 -5.04 4.40
N VAL A 127 10.17 -5.31 4.35
CA VAL A 127 9.23 -4.54 3.50
C VAL A 127 8.91 -3.14 4.04
N GLY A 128 9.34 -2.81 5.26
CA GLY A 128 9.10 -1.49 5.85
C GLY A 128 7.92 -1.43 6.83
N LYS A 129 7.45 -2.55 7.42
CA LYS A 129 6.34 -2.56 8.39
C LYS A 129 6.52 -1.53 9.50
N THR A 130 7.59 -1.64 10.28
CA THR A 130 7.85 -0.77 11.44
C THR A 130 7.96 0.71 11.03
N THR A 131 8.57 0.99 9.86
CA THR A 131 8.62 2.34 9.28
C THR A 131 7.23 2.83 8.88
N THR A 132 6.42 1.98 8.25
CA THR A 132 5.03 2.29 7.89
C THR A 132 4.20 2.60 9.12
N ILE A 133 4.33 1.80 10.20
CA ILE A 133 3.65 2.03 11.49
C ILE A 133 4.03 3.41 12.05
N GLY A 134 5.32 3.74 12.07
CA GLY A 134 5.79 5.04 12.56
C GLY A 134 5.22 6.21 11.75
N LYS A 135 5.22 6.10 10.43
CA LYS A 135 4.64 7.11 9.52
C LYS A 135 3.12 7.21 9.67
N LEU A 136 2.40 6.08 9.77
CA LEU A 136 0.95 6.07 10.04
C LEU A 136 0.63 6.74 11.38
N ALA A 137 1.37 6.41 12.44
CA ALA A 137 1.19 7.02 13.75
C ALA A 137 1.39 8.55 13.69
N HIS A 138 2.41 9.00 12.94
CA HIS A 138 2.63 10.43 12.70
C HIS A 138 1.44 11.09 11.99
N GLN A 139 0.99 10.51 10.89
CA GLN A 139 -0.11 11.06 10.09
C GLN A 139 -1.43 11.08 10.87
N PHE A 140 -1.77 10.02 11.60
CA PHE A 140 -2.95 10.01 12.47
C PHE A 140 -2.86 11.07 13.57
N LYS A 141 -1.69 11.22 14.19
CA LYS A 141 -1.47 12.27 15.20
C LYS A 141 -1.62 13.67 14.59
N GLN A 142 -1.10 13.92 13.40
CA GLN A 142 -1.29 15.20 12.68
C GLN A 142 -2.76 15.46 12.35
N ALA A 143 -3.54 14.40 12.10
CA ALA A 143 -4.99 14.46 11.93
C ALA A 143 -5.77 14.62 13.27
N GLY A 144 -5.06 14.85 14.38
CA GLY A 144 -5.65 15.08 15.71
C GLY A 144 -6.09 13.82 16.43
N LYS A 145 -5.68 12.62 15.97
CA LYS A 145 -6.05 11.34 16.58
C LYS A 145 -5.07 10.95 17.70
N LYS A 146 -5.60 10.34 18.76
CA LYS A 146 -4.81 9.72 19.81
C LYS A 146 -4.43 8.31 19.39
N VAL A 147 -3.13 8.05 19.26
CA VAL A 147 -2.58 6.78 18.74
C VAL A 147 -1.85 6.03 19.86
N VAL A 148 -2.02 4.72 19.91
CA VAL A 148 -1.22 3.79 20.75
C VAL A 148 -0.55 2.76 19.84
N LEU A 149 0.72 2.45 20.09
CA LEU A 149 1.47 1.42 19.39
C LEU A 149 1.60 0.16 20.23
N GLY A 150 1.60 -1.02 19.59
CA GLY A 150 1.87 -2.31 20.21
C GLY A 150 3.00 -3.05 19.50
N ALA A 151 4.08 -3.39 20.21
CA ALA A 151 5.27 -4.05 19.67
C ALA A 151 5.14 -5.58 19.77
N SER A 152 4.36 -6.21 18.88
CA SER A 152 4.13 -7.66 18.92
C SER A 152 5.15 -8.48 18.09
N ASP A 153 6.17 -7.88 17.44
CA ASP A 153 7.32 -8.62 16.87
C ASP A 153 8.37 -8.90 17.95
N THR A 154 7.97 -9.63 19.00
CA THR A 154 8.74 -9.86 20.24
C THR A 154 10.00 -10.71 20.08
N PHE A 155 10.14 -11.38 18.94
CA PHE A 155 11.30 -12.23 18.64
C PHE A 155 12.45 -11.48 17.97
N ARG A 156 12.26 -10.17 17.70
CA ARG A 156 13.27 -9.33 17.04
C ARG A 156 13.51 -8.06 17.86
N ALA A 157 14.57 -8.10 18.69
CA ALA A 157 14.96 -6.95 19.51
C ALA A 157 15.06 -5.66 18.67
N ALA A 158 15.77 -5.72 17.54
CA ALA A 158 15.92 -4.56 16.66
C ALA A 158 14.59 -4.01 16.09
N ALA A 159 13.55 -4.84 15.94
CA ALA A 159 12.24 -4.36 15.50
C ALA A 159 11.51 -3.60 16.63
N VAL A 160 11.57 -4.15 17.85
CA VAL A 160 11.03 -3.50 19.07
C VAL A 160 11.74 -2.17 19.30
N ASP A 161 13.09 -2.16 19.30
CA ASP A 161 13.90 -0.95 19.49
C ASP A 161 13.57 0.11 18.42
N GLN A 162 13.43 -0.30 17.15
CA GLN A 162 13.04 0.60 16.07
C GLN A 162 11.66 1.21 16.29
N LEU A 163 10.69 0.42 16.76
CA LEU A 163 9.35 0.92 17.05
C LEU A 163 9.33 1.88 18.24
N ILE A 164 10.17 1.65 19.25
CA ILE A 164 10.36 2.58 20.38
C ILE A 164 10.88 3.92 19.87
N ILE A 165 11.92 3.93 19.02
CA ILE A 165 12.46 5.15 18.41
C ILE A 165 11.37 5.90 17.63
N TRP A 166 10.51 5.20 16.89
CA TRP A 166 9.37 5.81 16.21
C TRP A 166 8.35 6.39 17.19
N SER A 167 8.00 5.65 18.26
CA SER A 167 7.11 6.10 19.32
C SER A 167 7.59 7.43 19.95
N GLU A 168 8.87 7.49 20.31
CA GLU A 168 9.50 8.70 20.86
C GLU A 168 9.52 9.86 19.86
N ARG A 169 9.93 9.60 18.60
CA ARG A 169 9.98 10.61 17.53
C ARG A 169 8.62 11.22 17.24
N VAL A 170 7.59 10.39 17.20
CA VAL A 170 6.21 10.82 16.95
C VAL A 170 5.57 11.37 18.23
N GLY A 171 6.04 10.96 19.41
CA GLY A 171 5.48 11.31 20.72
C GLY A 171 4.11 10.67 20.93
N VAL A 172 4.04 9.34 20.73
CA VAL A 172 2.85 8.50 21.00
C VAL A 172 3.23 7.36 21.93
N PRO A 173 2.33 6.90 22.82
CA PRO A 173 2.62 5.77 23.71
C PRO A 173 2.81 4.46 22.95
N ILE A 174 3.70 3.62 23.51
CA ILE A 174 3.95 2.26 23.01
C ILE A 174 3.79 1.26 24.15
N VAL A 175 3.17 0.11 23.84
CA VAL A 175 3.09 -1.04 24.72
C VAL A 175 4.02 -2.12 24.19
N GLN A 176 4.91 -2.59 25.08
CA GLN A 176 5.86 -3.66 24.80
C GLN A 176 6.02 -4.56 26.00
N GLN A 177 6.49 -5.76 25.78
CA GLN A 177 6.91 -6.71 26.82
C GLN A 177 8.36 -7.16 26.56
N GLY A 178 8.90 -7.97 27.45
CA GLY A 178 10.26 -8.51 27.31
C GLY A 178 10.42 -9.36 26.03
N MET A 179 11.68 -9.58 25.64
CA MET A 179 12.03 -10.46 24.52
C MET A 179 11.39 -11.84 24.65
N ASN A 180 10.91 -12.39 23.54
CA ASN A 180 10.20 -13.67 23.46
C ASN A 180 8.90 -13.75 24.27
N ALA A 181 8.35 -12.62 24.69
CA ALA A 181 6.99 -12.57 25.23
C ALA A 181 5.98 -13.06 24.17
N ASP A 182 4.82 -13.52 24.59
CA ASP A 182 3.75 -13.92 23.66
C ASP A 182 3.23 -12.70 22.88
N PRO A 183 3.36 -12.67 21.55
CA PRO A 183 2.87 -11.56 20.72
C PRO A 183 1.40 -11.20 20.98
N ALA A 184 0.57 -12.21 21.26
CA ALA A 184 -0.85 -11.99 21.55
C ALA A 184 -1.07 -11.30 22.91
N SER A 185 -0.19 -11.51 23.91
CA SER A 185 -0.28 -10.80 25.18
C SER A 185 0.09 -9.32 25.04
N VAL A 186 1.07 -8.99 24.20
CA VAL A 186 1.40 -7.60 23.86
C VAL A 186 0.22 -6.90 23.17
N ALA A 187 -0.41 -7.57 22.22
CA ALA A 187 -1.59 -7.04 21.55
C ALA A 187 -2.75 -6.81 22.53
N PHE A 188 -2.98 -7.76 23.45
CA PHE A 188 -3.98 -7.63 24.51
C PHE A 188 -3.72 -6.38 25.36
N ASP A 189 -2.50 -6.22 25.88
CA ASP A 189 -2.14 -5.10 26.74
C ASP A 189 -2.22 -3.76 25.99
N ALA A 190 -1.84 -3.74 24.71
CA ALA A 190 -1.95 -2.55 23.87
C ALA A 190 -3.40 -2.08 23.70
N LEU A 191 -4.34 -3.02 23.45
CA LEU A 191 -5.76 -2.71 23.31
C LEU A 191 -6.35 -2.25 24.65
N GLN A 192 -6.00 -2.90 25.76
CA GLN A 192 -6.44 -2.48 27.10
C GLN A 192 -5.92 -1.09 27.46
N SER A 193 -4.63 -0.84 27.21
CA SER A 193 -4.03 0.49 27.42
C SER A 193 -4.72 1.56 26.58
N ALA A 194 -5.02 1.27 25.31
CA ALA A 194 -5.68 2.20 24.42
C ALA A 194 -7.12 2.52 24.88
N LYS A 195 -7.87 1.52 25.33
CA LYS A 195 -9.22 1.75 25.92
C LYS A 195 -9.12 2.64 27.15
N ALA A 196 -8.17 2.38 28.06
CA ALA A 196 -7.99 3.17 29.29
C ALA A 196 -7.60 4.64 28.99
N GLN A 197 -6.89 4.88 27.89
CA GLN A 197 -6.46 6.22 27.46
C GLN A 197 -7.47 6.93 26.55
N ASN A 198 -8.59 6.28 26.21
CA ASN A 198 -9.53 6.77 25.20
C ASN A 198 -8.80 7.13 23.88
N ALA A 199 -7.96 6.21 23.41
CA ALA A 199 -7.29 6.34 22.12
C ALA A 199 -8.29 6.20 20.96
N ASP A 200 -7.98 6.85 19.84
CA ASP A 200 -8.77 6.73 18.60
C ASP A 200 -8.28 5.55 17.74
N VAL A 201 -6.96 5.27 17.79
CA VAL A 201 -6.29 4.26 16.95
C VAL A 201 -5.30 3.45 17.77
N VAL A 202 -5.26 2.14 17.49
CA VAL A 202 -4.19 1.24 17.94
C VAL A 202 -3.53 0.62 16.72
N ILE A 203 -2.20 0.67 16.64
CA ILE A 203 -1.45 0.05 15.55
C ILE A 203 -0.53 -1.02 16.14
N ILE A 204 -0.70 -2.26 15.69
CA ILE A 204 0.05 -3.43 16.20
C ILE A 204 1.06 -3.89 15.14
N ASP A 205 2.36 -3.84 15.50
CA ASP A 205 3.44 -4.45 14.70
C ASP A 205 3.44 -5.96 14.92
N THR A 206 3.67 -6.74 13.87
CA THR A 206 3.71 -8.21 13.93
C THR A 206 4.98 -8.77 13.29
N ALA A 207 5.33 -10.01 13.65
CA ALA A 207 6.41 -10.74 13.02
C ALA A 207 6.16 -10.95 11.51
N GLY A 208 7.26 -11.08 10.74
CA GLY A 208 7.20 -11.25 9.29
C GLY A 208 8.05 -12.43 8.77
N ARG A 209 8.19 -13.51 9.55
CA ARG A 209 9.05 -14.66 9.22
C ARG A 209 8.34 -15.66 8.29
N LEU A 210 8.14 -15.29 7.03
CA LEU A 210 7.39 -16.10 6.06
C LEU A 210 8.05 -17.46 5.74
N HIS A 211 9.36 -17.62 5.93
CA HIS A 211 10.05 -18.91 5.79
C HIS A 211 9.53 -19.98 6.78
N ASN A 212 8.94 -19.59 7.89
CA ASN A 212 8.21 -20.45 8.83
C ASN A 212 6.71 -20.16 8.77
N LYS A 213 6.14 -20.32 7.58
CA LYS A 213 4.78 -19.91 7.24
C LYS A 213 3.73 -20.40 8.22
N VAL A 214 3.74 -21.69 8.58
CA VAL A 214 2.75 -22.30 9.46
C VAL A 214 2.74 -21.64 10.83
N ASN A 215 3.92 -21.44 11.42
CA ASN A 215 4.03 -20.82 12.74
C ASN A 215 3.61 -19.35 12.71
N LEU A 216 4.02 -18.61 11.69
CA LEU A 216 3.60 -17.21 11.51
C LEU A 216 2.08 -17.09 11.42
N MET A 217 1.45 -17.96 10.62
CA MET A 217 -0.01 -17.93 10.42
C MET A 217 -0.77 -18.28 11.71
N ASN A 218 -0.29 -19.25 12.47
CA ASN A 218 -0.84 -19.60 13.78
C ASN A 218 -0.71 -18.43 14.76
N GLU A 219 0.43 -17.74 14.74
CA GLU A 219 0.69 -16.55 15.58
C GLU A 219 -0.27 -15.41 15.22
N LEU A 220 -0.39 -15.04 13.93
CA LEU A 220 -1.29 -14.00 13.46
C LEU A 220 -2.76 -14.33 13.79
N THR A 221 -3.18 -15.58 13.61
CA THR A 221 -4.53 -16.06 13.98
C THR A 221 -4.76 -15.92 15.49
N LYS A 222 -3.77 -16.24 16.31
CA LYS A 222 -3.85 -16.09 17.76
C LYS A 222 -3.99 -14.61 18.16
N ILE A 223 -3.17 -13.74 17.58
CA ILE A 223 -3.21 -12.29 17.81
C ILE A 223 -4.60 -11.75 17.45
N LYS A 224 -5.11 -12.06 16.24
CA LYS A 224 -6.46 -11.66 15.79
C LYS A 224 -7.55 -12.10 16.77
N ARG A 225 -7.52 -13.36 17.19
CA ARG A 225 -8.52 -13.89 18.15
C ARG A 225 -8.47 -13.17 19.51
N VAL A 226 -7.29 -12.79 19.98
CA VAL A 226 -7.14 -12.06 21.23
C VAL A 226 -7.64 -10.64 21.10
N MET A 227 -7.37 -9.97 19.97
CA MET A 227 -7.89 -8.62 19.70
C MET A 227 -9.42 -8.59 19.69
N ASP A 228 -10.06 -9.55 19.01
CA ASP A 228 -11.52 -9.65 18.94
C ASP A 228 -12.17 -9.87 20.32
N LYS A 229 -11.50 -10.57 21.24
CA LYS A 229 -11.97 -10.72 22.63
C LYS A 229 -11.92 -9.43 23.44
N VAL A 230 -11.00 -8.52 23.12
CA VAL A 230 -10.85 -7.23 23.85
C VAL A 230 -11.76 -6.16 23.26
N ILE A 231 -11.83 -6.11 21.94
CA ILE A 231 -12.66 -5.19 21.16
C ILE A 231 -13.36 -6.03 20.09
N PRO A 232 -14.67 -6.27 20.22
CA PRO A 232 -15.42 -7.05 19.26
C PRO A 232 -15.25 -6.55 17.81
N GLY A 233 -14.94 -7.46 16.90
CA GLY A 233 -14.64 -7.15 15.51
C GLY A 233 -13.21 -6.69 15.22
N ALA A 234 -12.34 -6.56 16.23
CA ALA A 234 -10.94 -6.24 15.99
C ALA A 234 -10.11 -7.48 15.54
N PRO A 235 -9.07 -7.28 14.73
CA PRO A 235 -8.64 -6.01 14.12
C PRO A 235 -9.63 -5.55 13.04
N HIS A 236 -9.94 -4.25 12.99
CA HIS A 236 -10.82 -3.67 11.99
C HIS A 236 -10.11 -3.56 10.63
N GLU A 237 -8.79 -3.40 10.68
CA GLU A 237 -7.92 -3.35 9.51
C GLU A 237 -6.74 -4.30 9.67
N ILE A 238 -6.55 -5.18 8.69
CA ILE A 238 -5.36 -6.00 8.53
C ILE A 238 -4.61 -5.45 7.33
N LEU A 239 -3.61 -4.60 7.63
CA LEU A 239 -2.82 -3.89 6.65
C LEU A 239 -1.61 -4.72 6.24
N LEU A 240 -1.61 -5.24 5.03
CA LEU A 240 -0.45 -5.90 4.44
C LEU A 240 0.50 -4.87 3.83
N VAL A 241 1.73 -4.84 4.33
CA VAL A 241 2.81 -4.02 3.79
C VAL A 241 3.63 -4.82 2.79
N LEU A 242 3.78 -4.29 1.59
CA LEU A 242 4.52 -4.87 0.47
C LEU A 242 5.63 -3.93 0.00
N ASP A 243 6.75 -4.49 -0.43
CA ASP A 243 7.87 -3.75 -1.00
C ASP A 243 7.72 -3.68 -2.53
N GLY A 244 7.35 -2.52 -3.06
CA GLY A 244 7.15 -2.28 -4.48
C GLY A 244 8.41 -2.50 -5.34
N SER A 245 9.60 -2.40 -4.75
CA SER A 245 10.85 -2.63 -5.48
C SER A 245 11.08 -4.10 -5.84
N THR A 246 10.35 -5.01 -5.20
CA THR A 246 10.46 -6.46 -5.45
C THR A 246 9.62 -6.95 -6.64
N GLY A 247 8.80 -6.07 -7.24
CA GLY A 247 7.98 -6.39 -8.42
C GLY A 247 7.06 -7.58 -8.18
N GLN A 248 7.07 -8.57 -9.07
CA GLN A 248 6.19 -9.75 -8.99
C GLN A 248 6.34 -10.56 -7.69
N ASN A 249 7.47 -10.47 -6.98
CA ASN A 249 7.62 -11.12 -5.67
C ASN A 249 6.68 -10.50 -4.62
N ALA A 250 6.36 -9.21 -4.72
CA ALA A 250 5.38 -8.58 -3.83
C ALA A 250 3.99 -9.20 -4.02
N PHE A 251 3.61 -9.51 -5.26
CA PHE A 251 2.36 -10.18 -5.57
C PHE A 251 2.27 -11.59 -4.97
N GLU A 252 3.34 -12.39 -5.09
CA GLU A 252 3.38 -13.72 -4.48
C GLU A 252 3.29 -13.66 -2.96
N GLN A 253 3.92 -12.67 -2.32
CA GLN A 253 3.77 -12.43 -0.89
C GLN A 253 2.32 -12.08 -0.54
N ALA A 254 1.68 -11.18 -1.28
CA ALA A 254 0.29 -10.80 -1.08
C ALA A 254 -0.63 -12.03 -1.11
N LYS A 255 -0.47 -12.89 -2.13
CA LYS A 255 -1.22 -14.14 -2.29
C LYS A 255 -1.05 -15.08 -1.09
N GLN A 256 0.18 -15.23 -0.60
CA GLN A 256 0.45 -16.09 0.55
C GLN A 256 -0.17 -15.58 1.85
N PHE A 257 -0.14 -14.27 2.08
CA PHE A 257 -0.77 -13.67 3.26
C PHE A 257 -2.30 -13.71 3.16
N SER A 258 -2.91 -13.50 1.98
CA SER A 258 -4.36 -13.53 1.79
C SER A 258 -4.98 -14.90 2.07
N VAL A 259 -4.24 -15.98 1.82
CA VAL A 259 -4.68 -17.35 2.19
C VAL A 259 -4.70 -17.56 3.70
N ALA A 260 -3.91 -16.79 4.42
CA ALA A 260 -3.59 -17.04 5.81
C ALA A 260 -4.27 -16.08 6.80
N THR A 261 -4.62 -14.90 6.34
CA THR A 261 -5.29 -13.88 7.14
C THR A 261 -6.20 -13.02 6.26
N ASP A 262 -7.30 -12.53 6.81
CA ASP A 262 -8.30 -11.73 6.09
C ASP A 262 -7.80 -10.31 5.85
N ILE A 263 -6.80 -10.16 4.96
CA ILE A 263 -6.26 -8.86 4.58
C ILE A 263 -7.36 -8.04 3.93
N ASN A 264 -7.54 -6.81 4.40
CA ASN A 264 -8.53 -5.88 3.86
C ASN A 264 -7.96 -4.51 3.48
N ALA A 265 -6.63 -4.33 3.60
CA ALA A 265 -5.94 -3.13 3.19
C ALA A 265 -4.49 -3.44 2.77
N LEU A 266 -3.98 -2.70 1.78
CA LEU A 266 -2.59 -2.79 1.32
C LEU A 266 -1.85 -1.46 1.52
N ALA A 267 -0.56 -1.57 1.88
CA ALA A 267 0.41 -0.47 1.80
C ALA A 267 1.58 -0.91 0.91
N ILE A 268 1.88 -0.16 -0.14
CA ILE A 268 2.98 -0.45 -1.05
C ILE A 268 4.09 0.56 -0.84
N THR A 269 5.25 0.11 -0.36
CA THR A 269 6.40 0.92 0.05
C THR A 269 7.50 0.96 -1.00
N LYS A 270 8.48 1.85 -0.82
CA LYS A 270 9.72 1.95 -1.61
C LYS A 270 9.51 2.20 -3.11
N LEU A 271 8.44 2.91 -3.45
CA LEU A 271 8.16 3.28 -4.84
C LEU A 271 9.19 4.28 -5.38
N ASP A 272 9.80 5.11 -4.54
CA ASP A 272 10.86 6.07 -4.86
C ASP A 272 12.18 5.41 -5.30
N GLY A 273 12.40 4.18 -4.87
CA GLY A 273 13.60 3.39 -5.18
C GLY A 273 13.55 2.62 -6.50
N THR A 274 12.38 2.52 -7.15
CA THR A 274 12.15 1.53 -8.20
C THR A 274 11.63 2.13 -9.51
N ALA A 275 11.93 1.43 -10.61
CA ALA A 275 11.29 1.60 -11.92
C ALA A 275 10.07 0.64 -12.12
N LYS A 276 9.68 -0.08 -11.07
CA LYS A 276 8.69 -1.17 -11.08
C LYS A 276 7.33 -0.77 -10.47
N GLY A 277 7.01 0.52 -10.49
CA GLY A 277 5.75 1.03 -9.89
C GLY A 277 4.48 0.48 -10.52
N GLY A 278 4.56 -0.14 -11.70
CA GLY A 278 3.45 -0.88 -12.32
C GLY A 278 2.92 -2.03 -11.46
N VAL A 279 3.72 -2.53 -10.51
CA VAL A 279 3.29 -3.53 -9.53
C VAL A 279 2.04 -3.09 -8.74
N VAL A 280 1.86 -1.79 -8.50
CA VAL A 280 0.66 -1.25 -7.83
C VAL A 280 -0.59 -1.58 -8.63
N ILE A 281 -0.53 -1.45 -9.97
CA ILE A 281 -1.63 -1.73 -10.89
C ILE A 281 -1.96 -3.23 -10.84
N GLY A 282 -0.94 -4.08 -11.01
CA GLY A 282 -1.12 -5.54 -11.00
C GLY A 282 -1.65 -6.09 -9.68
N ILE A 283 -1.08 -5.66 -8.55
CA ILE A 283 -1.55 -6.08 -7.23
C ILE A 283 -2.99 -5.63 -6.99
N SER A 284 -3.31 -4.39 -7.33
CA SER A 284 -4.67 -3.86 -7.18
C SER A 284 -5.70 -4.66 -7.98
N ASP A 285 -5.41 -4.96 -9.27
CA ASP A 285 -6.31 -5.74 -10.12
C ASP A 285 -6.48 -7.18 -9.64
N GLN A 286 -5.38 -7.87 -9.34
CA GLN A 286 -5.44 -9.31 -9.09
C GLN A 286 -5.87 -9.66 -7.66
N MET A 287 -5.52 -8.82 -6.67
CA MET A 287 -5.88 -9.09 -5.27
C MET A 287 -7.30 -8.64 -4.93
N LYS A 288 -7.84 -7.65 -5.63
CA LYS A 288 -9.14 -7.02 -5.32
C LYS A 288 -9.22 -6.54 -3.86
N ILE A 289 -8.08 -6.18 -3.29
CA ILE A 289 -7.94 -5.59 -1.96
C ILE A 289 -7.51 -4.14 -2.15
N PRO A 290 -8.15 -3.16 -1.49
CA PRO A 290 -7.82 -1.76 -1.69
C PRO A 290 -6.39 -1.44 -1.28
N VAL A 291 -5.64 -0.77 -2.16
CA VAL A 291 -4.41 -0.07 -1.80
C VAL A 291 -4.82 1.18 -1.03
N LYS A 292 -4.50 1.25 0.26
CA LYS A 292 -4.80 2.41 1.11
C LYS A 292 -3.67 3.42 1.16
N TYR A 293 -2.43 2.93 1.18
CA TYR A 293 -1.26 3.78 1.37
C TYR A 293 -0.15 3.42 0.40
N ILE A 294 0.61 4.44 -0.01
CA ILE A 294 1.84 4.30 -0.79
C ILE A 294 2.99 5.03 -0.10
N GLY A 295 4.16 4.37 -0.07
CA GLY A 295 5.41 4.94 0.43
C GLY A 295 6.28 5.41 -0.74
N VAL A 296 6.52 6.71 -0.79
CA VAL A 296 7.18 7.41 -1.90
C VAL A 296 8.49 8.08 -1.48
N GLY A 297 9.04 7.72 -0.33
CA GLY A 297 10.30 8.22 0.20
C GLY A 297 10.53 7.83 1.66
N GLU A 298 11.60 8.37 2.25
CA GLU A 298 12.04 8.04 3.62
C GLU A 298 11.49 8.98 4.70
N GLY A 299 11.02 10.18 4.33
CA GLY A 299 10.48 11.17 5.26
C GLY A 299 9.21 10.71 5.96
N MET A 300 8.87 11.37 7.07
CA MET A 300 7.66 11.04 7.86
C MET A 300 6.37 11.30 7.05
N GLU A 301 6.41 12.28 6.15
CA GLU A 301 5.29 12.66 5.27
C GLU A 301 5.21 11.82 3.99
N ASP A 302 6.22 10.97 3.70
CA ASP A 302 6.33 10.21 2.45
C ASP A 302 5.50 8.91 2.46
N LEU A 303 4.61 8.74 3.43
CA LEU A 303 3.53 7.78 3.38
C LEU A 303 2.23 8.53 3.08
N GLN A 304 1.65 8.27 1.92
CA GLN A 304 0.48 9.00 1.44
C GLN A 304 -0.73 8.07 1.30
N PRO A 305 -1.95 8.57 1.56
CA PRO A 305 -3.15 7.89 1.13
C PRO A 305 -3.11 7.68 -0.39
N PHE A 306 -3.49 6.50 -0.85
CA PHE A 306 -3.52 6.19 -2.26
C PHE A 306 -4.71 6.88 -2.94
N ASN A 307 -4.40 7.68 -3.96
CA ASN A 307 -5.37 8.26 -4.89
C ASN A 307 -5.05 7.75 -6.29
N ARG A 308 -5.96 6.97 -6.87
CA ARG A 308 -5.75 6.32 -8.18
C ARG A 308 -5.52 7.32 -9.31
N VAL A 309 -6.27 8.44 -9.31
CA VAL A 309 -6.15 9.45 -10.38
C VAL A 309 -4.80 10.15 -10.31
N GLU A 310 -4.40 10.61 -9.10
CA GLU A 310 -3.10 11.26 -8.90
C GLU A 310 -1.94 10.30 -9.20
N PHE A 311 -2.06 9.03 -8.80
CA PHE A 311 -1.05 8.00 -9.09
C PHE A 311 -0.87 7.78 -10.59
N VAL A 312 -1.98 7.58 -11.33
CA VAL A 312 -1.93 7.40 -12.78
C VAL A 312 -1.44 8.67 -13.47
N ASP A 313 -1.91 9.85 -13.05
CA ASP A 313 -1.42 11.12 -13.56
C ASP A 313 0.09 11.27 -13.42
N SER A 314 0.65 10.88 -12.26
CA SER A 314 2.09 10.94 -12.00
C SER A 314 2.91 9.97 -12.86
N LEU A 315 2.31 8.91 -13.39
CA LEU A 315 2.97 7.99 -14.33
C LEU A 315 3.03 8.54 -15.76
N PHE A 316 2.04 9.38 -16.16
CA PHE A 316 1.85 9.86 -17.54
C PHE A 316 2.18 11.36 -17.74
N SER A 317 2.38 12.13 -16.66
CA SER A 317 2.76 13.55 -16.73
C SER A 317 4.28 13.73 -16.69
#